data_39921e8b16318bc9f214f1dfcd3a9db1
#
_entry.id   39921e8b16318bc9f214f1dfcd3a9db1
#
_cell.length_a   1.000
_cell.length_b   1.000
_cell.length_c   1.000
_cell.angle_alpha   90.00
_cell.angle_beta   90.00
_cell.angle_gamma   90.00
#
_symmetry.space_group_name_H-M   'P 1'
#
loop_
_entity.id
_entity.type
_entity.pdbx_description
1 polymer ?
#
loop_
_entity_poly.entity_id
_entity_poly.type
_entity_poly.pdbx_seq_one_letter_code
_entity_poly.pdbx_strand_id
1 'polypeptide(L)'
;TLDAFTEKELAGNVINLVGLLFMIGWLSALAILGKELKENGAALGSVASLVFTAVLAILAVSLGLSLGANDLFAEGNKAAAVTLELASESAWYGFPQLLGVGYTLLGLGLVLERNPLPRVLAGLFVLAGVATFILAPINDGLGFLLFLISILLVITSGIFLLRQGN
;
A
#
# COMPACT_ATOMS: atom_id res chain seq x y z
N THR A 1 -35.44 5.36 -7.77
CA THR A 1 -36.06 4.05 -7.93
C THR A 1 -35.08 2.97 -7.54
N LEU A 2 -35.53 1.78 -7.14
CA LEU A 2 -34.73 0.66 -6.63
C LEU A 2 -33.58 0.30 -7.60
N ASP A 3 -33.77 0.37 -8.90
CA ASP A 3 -32.76 0.03 -9.91
C ASP A 3 -31.55 0.97 -9.87
N ALA A 4 -31.73 2.26 -9.58
CA ALA A 4 -30.62 3.21 -9.45
C ALA A 4 -29.83 3.03 -8.14
N PHE A 5 -30.44 2.42 -7.12
CA PHE A 5 -29.75 2.07 -5.87
C PHE A 5 -28.88 0.83 -6.06
N THR A 6 -29.41 -0.22 -6.71
CA THR A 6 -28.66 -1.44 -7.03
C THR A 6 -27.51 -1.20 -7.99
N GLU A 7 -27.66 -0.32 -8.98
CA GLU A 7 -26.55 0.05 -9.88
C GLU A 7 -25.42 0.79 -9.14
N LYS A 8 -25.75 1.71 -8.24
CA LYS A 8 -24.74 2.42 -7.44
C LYS A 8 -24.01 1.50 -6.47
N GLU A 9 -24.70 0.56 -5.86
CA GLU A 9 -24.12 -0.42 -4.95
C GLU A 9 -23.21 -1.40 -5.69
N LEU A 10 -23.64 -1.88 -6.85
CA LEU A 10 -22.83 -2.75 -7.72
C LEU A 10 -21.56 -2.03 -8.21
N ALA A 11 -21.69 -0.79 -8.66
CA ALA A 11 -20.55 0.02 -9.10
C ALA A 11 -19.56 0.29 -7.94
N GLY A 12 -20.07 0.57 -6.73
CA GLY A 12 -19.24 0.74 -5.53
C GLY A 12 -18.44 -0.53 -5.20
N ASN A 13 -19.11 -1.68 -5.22
CA ASN A 13 -18.46 -2.97 -4.93
C ASN A 13 -17.39 -3.33 -5.96
N VAL A 14 -17.66 -3.07 -7.25
CA VAL A 14 -16.67 -3.30 -8.32
C VAL A 14 -15.45 -2.38 -8.16
N ILE A 15 -15.66 -1.10 -7.88
CA ILE A 15 -14.56 -0.14 -7.65
C ILE A 15 -13.70 -0.56 -6.46
N ASN A 16 -14.33 -0.98 -5.36
CA ASN A 16 -13.62 -1.46 -4.17
C ASN A 16 -12.80 -2.73 -4.47
N LEU A 17 -13.37 -3.67 -5.21
CA LEU A 17 -12.67 -4.90 -5.61
C LEU A 17 -11.46 -4.60 -6.50
N VAL A 18 -11.62 -3.73 -7.50
CA VAL A 18 -10.52 -3.30 -8.38
C VAL A 18 -9.44 -2.58 -7.59
N GLY A 19 -9.82 -1.67 -6.68
CA GLY A 19 -8.90 -0.98 -5.79
C GLY A 19 -8.11 -1.95 -4.92
N LEU A 20 -8.78 -2.97 -4.36
CA LEU A 20 -8.13 -4.01 -3.56
C LEU A 20 -7.11 -4.81 -4.38
N LEU A 21 -7.49 -5.29 -5.56
CA LEU A 21 -6.59 -6.05 -6.43
C LEU A 21 -5.37 -5.21 -6.83
N PHE A 22 -5.57 -3.92 -7.10
CA PHE A 22 -4.49 -2.99 -7.38
C PHE A 22 -3.54 -2.86 -6.18
N MET A 23 -4.06 -2.68 -4.96
CA MET A 23 -3.26 -2.56 -3.74
C MET A 23 -2.45 -3.82 -3.47
N ILE A 24 -3.06 -5.00 -3.63
CA ILE A 24 -2.37 -6.29 -3.48
C ILE A 24 -1.23 -6.40 -4.50
N GLY A 25 -1.50 -6.13 -5.78
CA GLY A 25 -0.50 -6.18 -6.84
C GLY A 25 0.66 -5.22 -6.59
N TRP A 26 0.35 -3.99 -6.22
CA TRP A 26 1.33 -2.95 -5.93
C TRP A 26 2.24 -3.28 -4.74
N LEU A 27 1.67 -3.67 -3.58
CA LEU A 27 2.44 -4.05 -2.40
C LEU A 27 3.25 -5.33 -2.63
N SER A 28 2.68 -6.30 -3.37
CA SER A 28 3.40 -7.52 -3.74
C SER A 28 4.60 -7.22 -4.65
N ALA A 29 4.45 -6.32 -5.61
CA ALA A 29 5.55 -5.90 -6.47
C ALA A 29 6.69 -5.26 -5.67
N LEU A 30 6.37 -4.40 -4.69
CA LEU A 30 7.36 -3.81 -3.77
C LEU A 30 8.04 -4.87 -2.91
N ALA A 31 7.30 -5.84 -2.38
CA ALA A 31 7.85 -6.92 -1.58
C ALA A 31 8.80 -7.81 -2.41
N ILE A 32 8.43 -8.10 -3.67
CA ILE A 32 9.27 -8.86 -4.59
C ILE A 32 10.54 -8.07 -4.92
N LEU A 33 10.40 -6.77 -5.26
CA LEU A 33 11.55 -5.91 -5.55
C LEU A 33 12.54 -5.88 -4.38
N GLY A 34 12.06 -5.81 -3.14
CA GLY A 34 12.90 -5.90 -1.96
C GLY A 34 13.67 -7.22 -1.84
N LYS A 35 13.05 -8.35 -2.19
CA LYS A 35 13.67 -9.68 -2.18
C LYS A 35 14.71 -9.88 -3.28
N GLU A 36 14.63 -9.16 -4.38
CA GLU A 36 15.56 -9.27 -5.51
C GLU A 36 16.89 -8.55 -5.26
N LEU A 37 17.02 -7.76 -4.21
CA LEU A 37 18.29 -7.15 -3.82
C LEU A 37 19.24 -8.22 -3.27
N LYS A 38 20.44 -8.33 -3.83
CA LYS A 38 21.34 -9.48 -3.59
C LYS A 38 22.69 -9.10 -2.98
N GLU A 39 23.14 -7.88 -3.23
CA GLU A 39 24.46 -7.42 -2.75
C GLU A 39 24.35 -6.67 -1.42
N ASN A 40 24.86 -5.45 -1.41
CA ASN A 40 24.88 -4.62 -0.20
C ASN A 40 23.48 -4.14 0.26
N GLY A 41 22.51 -4.18 -0.63
CA GLY A 41 21.11 -3.84 -0.36
C GLY A 41 20.26 -4.96 0.21
N ALA A 42 20.73 -6.23 0.16
CA ALA A 42 19.94 -7.42 0.45
C ALA A 42 19.26 -7.42 1.82
N ALA A 43 19.98 -7.00 2.88
CA ALA A 43 19.43 -6.96 4.24
C ALA A 43 18.28 -5.94 4.35
N LEU A 44 18.46 -4.74 3.81
CA LEU A 44 17.44 -3.68 3.82
C LEU A 44 16.25 -4.06 2.95
N GLY A 45 16.50 -4.64 1.78
CA GLY A 45 15.46 -5.14 0.88
C GLY A 45 14.61 -6.25 1.52
N SER A 46 15.24 -7.18 2.23
CA SER A 46 14.55 -8.25 2.96
C SER A 46 13.63 -7.69 4.05
N VAL A 47 14.13 -6.72 4.83
CA VAL A 47 13.31 -6.06 5.86
C VAL A 47 12.18 -5.26 5.22
N ALA A 48 12.43 -4.51 4.15
CA ALA A 48 11.40 -3.80 3.40
C ALA A 48 10.30 -4.75 2.90
N SER A 49 10.69 -5.90 2.34
CA SER A 49 9.75 -6.94 1.90
C SER A 49 8.86 -7.45 3.03
N LEU A 50 9.43 -7.68 4.23
CA LEU A 50 8.64 -8.07 5.41
C LEU A 50 7.65 -6.97 5.81
N VAL A 51 8.07 -5.71 5.79
CA VAL A 51 7.21 -4.56 6.08
C VAL A 51 6.04 -4.50 5.08
N PHE A 52 6.29 -4.61 3.77
CA PHE A 52 5.22 -4.61 2.77
C PHE A 52 4.28 -5.81 2.92
N THR A 53 4.80 -6.97 3.30
CA THR A 53 3.97 -8.15 3.61
C THR A 53 3.10 -7.92 4.85
N ALA A 54 3.62 -7.27 5.88
CA ALA A 54 2.84 -6.89 7.06
C ALA A 54 1.74 -5.86 6.70
N VAL A 55 2.04 -4.90 5.84
CA VAL A 55 1.06 -3.94 5.32
C VAL A 55 -0.06 -4.65 4.55
N LEU A 56 0.25 -5.66 3.74
CA LEU A 56 -0.75 -6.52 3.07
C LEU A 56 -1.64 -7.26 4.07
N ALA A 57 -1.07 -7.79 5.15
CA ALA A 57 -1.84 -8.47 6.18
C ALA A 57 -2.80 -7.50 6.90
N ILE A 58 -2.35 -6.28 7.23
CA ILE A 58 -3.19 -5.23 7.81
C ILE A 58 -4.35 -4.88 6.87
N LEU A 59 -4.06 -4.72 5.57
CA LEU A 59 -5.09 -4.46 4.56
C LEU A 59 -6.14 -5.58 4.52
N ALA A 60 -5.72 -6.84 4.53
CA ALA A 60 -6.64 -7.98 4.52
C ALA A 60 -7.52 -8.04 5.78
N VAL A 61 -6.94 -7.77 6.95
CA VAL A 61 -7.68 -7.73 8.23
C VAL A 61 -8.69 -6.58 8.23
N SER A 62 -8.27 -5.37 7.84
CA SER A 62 -9.15 -4.20 7.78
C SER A 62 -10.34 -4.44 6.87
N LEU A 63 -10.11 -5.02 5.68
CA LEU A 63 -11.19 -5.37 4.77
C LEU A 63 -12.15 -6.43 5.34
N GLY A 64 -11.61 -7.46 6.00
CA GLY A 64 -12.43 -8.47 6.66
C GLY A 64 -13.32 -7.87 7.75
N LEU A 65 -12.79 -6.92 8.53
CA LEU A 65 -13.57 -6.21 9.56
C LEU A 65 -14.66 -5.34 8.94
N SER A 66 -14.36 -4.60 7.87
CA SER A 66 -15.34 -3.76 7.19
C SER A 66 -16.46 -4.58 6.52
N LEU A 67 -16.12 -5.71 5.90
CA LEU A 67 -17.13 -6.64 5.36
C LEU A 67 -18.02 -7.20 6.47
N GLY A 68 -17.43 -7.66 7.58
CA GLY A 68 -18.19 -8.13 8.74
C GLY A 68 -19.08 -7.05 9.36
N ALA A 69 -18.65 -5.78 9.34
CA ALA A 69 -19.46 -4.64 9.77
C ALA A 69 -20.71 -4.47 8.88
N ASN A 70 -20.54 -4.59 7.56
CA ASN A 70 -21.66 -4.50 6.61
C ASN A 70 -22.69 -5.63 6.83
N ASP A 71 -22.24 -6.86 7.05
CA ASP A 71 -23.10 -8.00 7.32
C ASP A 71 -23.91 -7.79 8.61
N LEU A 72 -23.26 -7.38 9.70
CA LEU A 72 -23.92 -7.08 10.97
C LEU A 72 -24.91 -5.92 10.86
N PHE A 73 -24.59 -4.93 10.04
CA PHE A 73 -25.51 -3.82 9.78
C PHE A 73 -26.76 -4.28 9.05
N ALA A 74 -26.62 -5.16 8.06
CA ALA A 74 -27.74 -5.77 7.32
C ALA A 74 -28.63 -6.64 8.23
N GLU A 75 -28.04 -7.32 9.21
CA GLU A 75 -28.77 -8.10 10.25
C GLU A 75 -29.45 -7.21 11.31
N GLY A 76 -29.27 -5.90 11.28
CA GLY A 76 -29.84 -4.96 12.23
C GLY A 76 -29.01 -4.76 13.52
N ASN A 77 -27.87 -5.40 13.65
CA ASN A 77 -26.98 -5.28 14.81
C ASN A 77 -26.02 -4.07 14.67
N LYS A 78 -26.58 -2.88 14.70
CA LYS A 78 -25.86 -1.62 14.47
C LYS A 78 -24.71 -1.37 15.45
N ALA A 79 -24.85 -1.77 16.72
CA ALA A 79 -23.81 -1.53 17.73
C ALA A 79 -22.54 -2.35 17.42
N ALA A 80 -22.70 -3.62 17.07
CA ALA A 80 -21.59 -4.49 16.69
C ALA A 80 -20.97 -4.04 15.34
N ALA A 81 -21.80 -3.63 14.38
CA ALA A 81 -21.32 -3.09 13.09
C ALA A 81 -20.40 -1.87 13.28
N VAL A 82 -20.82 -0.88 14.08
CA VAL A 82 -20.01 0.31 14.40
C VAL A 82 -18.70 -0.08 15.09
N THR A 83 -18.72 -1.06 15.99
CA THR A 83 -17.49 -1.52 16.67
C THR A 83 -16.49 -2.12 15.69
N LEU A 84 -16.94 -2.95 14.74
CA LEU A 84 -16.07 -3.53 13.71
C LEU A 84 -15.54 -2.46 12.74
N GLU A 85 -16.36 -1.49 12.37
CA GLU A 85 -15.94 -0.39 11.48
C GLU A 85 -14.86 0.46 12.16
N LEU A 86 -15.02 0.84 13.43
CA LEU A 86 -14.00 1.54 14.20
C LEU A 86 -12.70 0.72 14.32
N ALA A 87 -12.79 -0.61 14.47
CA ALA A 87 -11.62 -1.47 14.48
C ALA A 87 -10.92 -1.51 13.11
N SER A 88 -11.69 -1.55 12.01
CA SER A 88 -11.18 -1.44 10.65
C SER A 88 -10.45 -0.11 10.43
N GLU A 89 -11.09 1.01 10.77
CA GLU A 89 -10.48 2.35 10.69
C GLU A 89 -9.19 2.43 11.51
N SER A 90 -9.19 1.90 12.73
CA SER A 90 -8.02 1.89 13.61
C SER A 90 -6.82 1.16 12.99
N ALA A 91 -7.05 0.10 12.20
CA ALA A 91 -6.00 -0.60 11.49
C ALA A 91 -5.32 0.27 10.41
N TRP A 92 -6.04 1.25 9.86
CA TRP A 92 -5.50 2.18 8.86
C TRP A 92 -4.57 3.25 9.44
N TYR A 93 -4.64 3.58 10.73
CA TYR A 93 -3.81 4.63 11.32
C TYR A 93 -2.30 4.34 11.21
N GLY A 94 -1.89 3.08 11.32
CA GLY A 94 -0.48 2.67 11.19
C GLY A 94 -0.02 2.42 9.76
N PHE A 95 -0.94 2.35 8.80
CA PHE A 95 -0.66 2.00 7.42
C PHE A 95 0.35 2.96 6.73
N PRO A 96 0.17 4.30 6.76
CA PRO A 96 1.11 5.22 6.12
C PRO A 96 2.50 5.16 6.73
N GLN A 97 2.61 5.00 8.06
CA GLN A 97 3.90 4.92 8.75
C GLN A 97 4.67 3.68 8.34
N LEU A 98 4.02 2.51 8.35
CA LEU A 98 4.63 1.26 7.90
C LEU A 98 5.04 1.34 6.42
N LEU A 99 4.19 1.91 5.59
CA LEU A 99 4.47 2.12 4.17
C LEU A 99 5.69 3.03 3.98
N GLY A 100 5.76 4.13 4.74
CA GLY A 100 6.90 5.05 4.74
C GLY A 100 8.20 4.37 5.15
N VAL A 101 8.18 3.53 6.20
CA VAL A 101 9.33 2.71 6.60
C VAL A 101 9.73 1.76 5.48
N GLY A 102 8.77 1.04 4.88
CA GLY A 102 9.02 0.12 3.78
C GLY A 102 9.71 0.80 2.60
N TYR A 103 9.21 1.95 2.15
CA TYR A 103 9.82 2.73 1.07
C TYR A 103 11.21 3.24 1.40
N THR A 104 11.41 3.74 2.63
CA THR A 104 12.72 4.23 3.06
C THR A 104 13.75 3.10 3.04
N LEU A 105 13.42 1.94 3.59
CA LEU A 105 14.31 0.78 3.62
C LEU A 105 14.57 0.23 2.20
N LEU A 106 13.55 0.13 1.38
CA LEU A 106 13.69 -0.29 -0.01
C LEU A 106 14.57 0.68 -0.79
N GLY A 107 14.32 1.98 -0.68
CA GLY A 107 15.12 3.02 -1.34
C GLY A 107 16.58 3.00 -0.92
N LEU A 108 16.86 2.88 0.38
CA LEU A 108 18.23 2.73 0.89
C LEU A 108 18.88 1.46 0.37
N GLY A 109 18.16 0.33 0.35
CA GLY A 109 18.64 -0.93 -0.23
C GLY A 109 19.01 -0.77 -1.70
N LEU A 110 18.16 -0.12 -2.48
CA LEU A 110 18.39 0.18 -3.91
C LEU A 110 19.59 1.11 -4.13
N VAL A 111 19.83 2.09 -3.26
CA VAL A 111 21.01 2.98 -3.33
C VAL A 111 22.30 2.20 -3.11
N LEU A 112 22.29 1.23 -2.21
CA LEU A 112 23.45 0.39 -1.87
C LEU A 112 23.70 -0.71 -2.91
N GLU A 113 22.69 -1.09 -3.68
CA GLU A 113 22.81 -2.08 -4.75
C GLU A 113 23.55 -1.47 -5.95
N ARG A 114 24.43 -2.26 -6.59
CA ARG A 114 25.22 -1.79 -7.74
C ARG A 114 24.41 -1.63 -9.03
N ASN A 115 23.32 -2.36 -9.16
CA ASN A 115 22.33 -2.27 -10.25
C ASN A 115 20.99 -2.87 -9.77
N PRO A 116 19.89 -2.27 -9.81
CA PRO A 116 18.93 -2.45 -10.87
C PRO A 116 18.22 -1.17 -11.26
N LEU A 117 18.29 -0.12 -10.46
CA LEU A 117 17.60 1.15 -10.73
C LEU A 117 18.56 2.34 -10.71
N PRO A 118 18.28 3.40 -11.50
CA PRO A 118 19.02 4.65 -11.39
C PRO A 118 19.03 5.16 -9.95
N ARG A 119 20.19 5.63 -9.49
CA ARG A 119 20.35 6.17 -8.12
C ARG A 119 19.35 7.27 -7.79
N VAL A 120 18.92 8.03 -8.80
CA VAL A 120 17.89 9.06 -8.65
C VAL A 120 16.55 8.45 -8.24
N LEU A 121 16.11 7.36 -8.90
CA LEU A 121 14.87 6.67 -8.54
C LEU A 121 14.96 6.06 -7.14
N ALA A 122 16.08 5.43 -6.82
CA ALA A 122 16.32 4.90 -5.47
C ALA A 122 16.26 6.00 -4.39
N GLY A 123 16.87 7.16 -4.66
CA GLY A 123 16.79 8.33 -3.78
C GLY A 123 15.36 8.87 -3.63
N LEU A 124 14.57 8.85 -4.69
CA LEU A 124 13.15 9.25 -4.65
C LEU A 124 12.31 8.30 -3.77
N PHE A 125 12.59 7.00 -3.76
CA PHE A 125 11.96 6.06 -2.81
C PHE A 125 12.26 6.43 -1.36
N VAL A 126 13.51 6.78 -1.04
CA VAL A 126 13.89 7.24 0.32
C VAL A 126 13.12 8.50 0.69
N LEU A 127 13.12 9.51 -0.20
CA LEU A 127 12.42 10.77 0.06
C LEU A 127 10.91 10.57 0.21
N ALA A 128 10.29 9.78 -0.68
CA ALA A 128 8.87 9.47 -0.60
C ALA A 128 8.54 8.71 0.69
N GLY A 129 9.40 7.77 1.10
CA GLY A 129 9.25 7.02 2.34
C GLY A 129 9.27 7.90 3.58
N VAL A 130 10.31 8.74 3.71
CA VAL A 130 10.44 9.68 4.83
C VAL A 130 9.29 10.69 4.84
N ALA A 131 8.93 11.24 3.66
CA ALA A 131 7.81 12.15 3.55
C ALA A 131 6.48 11.49 3.94
N THR A 132 6.22 10.26 3.51
CA THR A 132 5.02 9.50 3.88
C THR A 132 4.97 9.25 5.38
N PHE A 133 6.09 8.84 5.97
CA PHE A 133 6.17 8.58 7.41
C PHE A 133 5.84 9.82 8.25
N ILE A 134 6.34 11.00 7.85
CA ILE A 134 6.19 12.24 8.63
C ILE A 134 4.88 12.97 8.30
N LEU A 135 4.54 13.12 7.01
CA LEU A 135 3.48 14.03 6.58
C LEU A 135 2.10 13.38 6.49
N ALA A 136 2.02 12.08 6.19
CA ALA A 136 0.73 11.42 6.05
C ALA A 136 -0.11 11.44 7.35
N PRO A 137 0.47 11.29 8.56
CA PRO A 137 -0.31 11.40 9.80
C PRO A 137 -0.77 12.82 10.13
N ILE A 138 -0.15 13.84 9.53
CA ILE A 138 -0.43 15.25 9.82
C ILE A 138 -1.57 15.78 8.95
N ASN A 139 -1.66 15.30 7.70
CA ASN A 139 -2.63 15.78 6.74
C ASN A 139 -2.98 14.70 5.72
N ASP A 140 -4.25 14.29 5.70
CA ASP A 140 -4.77 13.23 4.81
C ASP A 140 -4.58 13.57 3.32
N GLY A 141 -4.74 14.84 2.94
CA GLY A 141 -4.52 15.29 1.57
C GLY A 141 -3.07 15.14 1.11
N LEU A 142 -2.11 15.43 2.00
CA LEU A 142 -0.68 15.17 1.74
C LEU A 142 -0.40 13.68 1.69
N GLY A 143 -1.00 12.89 2.58
CA GLY A 143 -0.91 11.43 2.57
C GLY A 143 -1.36 10.85 1.23
N PHE A 144 -2.50 11.29 0.71
CA PHE A 144 -3.02 10.88 -0.59
C PHE A 144 -2.10 11.29 -1.75
N LEU A 145 -1.56 12.50 -1.75
CA LEU A 145 -0.61 12.96 -2.76
C LEU A 145 0.67 12.10 -2.77
N LEU A 146 1.22 11.81 -1.59
CA LEU A 146 2.39 10.96 -1.44
C LEU A 146 2.13 9.53 -1.90
N PHE A 147 0.93 9.02 -1.66
CA PHE A 147 0.47 7.74 -2.18
C PHE A 147 0.48 7.73 -3.72
N LEU A 148 -0.06 8.76 -4.39
CA LEU A 148 -0.02 8.87 -5.85
C LEU A 148 1.42 8.94 -6.38
N ILE A 149 2.29 9.71 -5.73
CA ILE A 149 3.71 9.79 -6.09
C ILE A 149 4.37 8.40 -5.99
N SER A 150 4.06 7.65 -4.94
CA SER A 150 4.62 6.32 -4.75
C SER A 150 4.18 5.31 -5.82
N ILE A 151 2.94 5.39 -6.28
CA ILE A 151 2.44 4.61 -7.42
C ILE A 151 3.25 4.93 -8.68
N LEU A 152 3.45 6.21 -8.98
CA LEU A 152 4.23 6.64 -10.14
C LEU A 152 5.69 6.16 -10.06
N LEU A 153 6.30 6.16 -8.88
CA LEU A 153 7.65 5.63 -8.67
C LEU A 153 7.72 4.13 -8.96
N VAL A 154 6.75 3.35 -8.50
CA VAL A 154 6.70 1.90 -8.75
C VAL A 154 6.51 1.61 -10.25
N ILE A 155 5.58 2.31 -10.91
CA ILE A 155 5.34 2.15 -12.36
C ILE A 155 6.61 2.50 -13.14
N THR A 156 7.24 3.64 -12.84
CA THR A 156 8.47 4.09 -13.50
C THR A 156 9.60 3.09 -13.31
N SER A 157 9.74 2.54 -12.10
CA SER A 157 10.74 1.51 -11.80
C SER A 157 10.48 0.23 -12.58
N GLY A 158 9.23 -0.21 -12.66
CA GLY A 158 8.83 -1.38 -13.45
C GLY A 158 9.15 -1.22 -14.95
N ILE A 159 8.82 -0.06 -15.54
CA ILE A 159 9.14 0.25 -16.95
C ILE A 159 10.65 0.23 -17.17
N PHE A 160 11.43 0.77 -16.23
CA PHE A 160 12.89 0.80 -16.34
C PHE A 160 13.47 -0.61 -16.31
N LEU A 161 13.02 -1.46 -15.37
CA LEU A 161 13.47 -2.86 -15.27
C LEU A 161 13.13 -3.67 -16.52
N LEU A 162 11.94 -3.50 -17.08
CA LEU A 162 11.53 -4.16 -18.33
C LEU A 162 12.42 -3.78 -19.52
N ARG A 163 12.91 -2.53 -19.57
CA ARG A 163 13.81 -2.07 -20.63
C ARG A 163 15.24 -2.61 -20.51
N GLN A 164 15.66 -3.01 -19.33
CA GLN A 164 17.00 -3.59 -19.12
C GLN A 164 17.05 -5.09 -19.44
N GLY A 165 15.90 -5.77 -19.40
CA GLY A 165 15.80 -7.22 -19.70
C GLY A 165 15.70 -7.58 -21.18
N ASN A 166 15.58 -6.57 -22.07
CA ASN A 166 15.62 -6.70 -23.53
C ASN A 166 16.94 -6.18 -24.07
#